data_91e1980f5f5537d0206a4816a0d9da74
#
_entry.id   91e1980f5f5537d0206a4816a0d9da74
#
_cell.length_a   1.000
_cell.length_b   1.000
_cell.length_c   1.000
_cell.angle_alpha   90.00
_cell.angle_beta   90.00
_cell.angle_gamma   90.00
#
_symmetry.space_group_name_H-M   'P 1'
#
loop_
_entity.id
_entity.type
_entity.pdbx_description
1 polymer ?
#
loop_
_entity_poly.entity_id
_entity_poly.type
_entity_poly.pdbx_seq_one_letter_code
_entity_poly.pdbx_strand_id
1 'polypeptide(L)'
;NVLMRNMLEAGYKGKLFAINPKHEKVHGVACYKSVEDVPQRLDLVVMAVRAEKTPALMEACGRAGVKAVILLSGGFSESGARGALLERQVIEAAHRHRIRLLGPNCLGIMRPQLGVNATFAHASALKGSIGLISQSGALCAAILDWAKPNNVGFSTVVSLGSSSDIDFGEVLEYMISDPRPESIFLYVEGIRDARRFMSALRGAARVKPVLLVKAGRHPGASRAILSHSGAPMGEDAVFDALRRGFGPDKLAE
;
A
#
# COMPACT_ATOMS: atom_id res chain seq x y z
N ASN A 1 -19.05 1.07 0.10
CA ASN A 1 -18.67 1.01 1.49
C ASN A 1 -17.98 -0.28 1.94
N VAL A 2 -17.25 -0.86 1.01
CA VAL A 2 -16.50 -2.12 1.19
C VAL A 2 -15.47 -2.00 2.32
N LEU A 3 -14.74 -0.88 2.38
CA LEU A 3 -13.68 -0.65 3.37
C LEU A 3 -14.17 -0.82 4.82
N MET A 4 -15.25 -0.14 5.20
CA MET A 4 -15.80 -0.24 6.57
C MET A 4 -16.27 -1.66 6.88
N ARG A 5 -16.95 -2.30 5.92
CA ARG A 5 -17.36 -3.71 6.04
C ARG A 5 -16.14 -4.60 6.27
N ASN A 6 -15.10 -4.47 5.47
CA ASN A 6 -13.90 -5.29 5.56
C ASN A 6 -13.20 -5.15 6.94
N MET A 7 -13.14 -3.93 7.48
CA MET A 7 -12.57 -3.70 8.82
C MET A 7 -13.43 -4.33 9.94
N LEU A 8 -14.76 -4.24 9.84
CA LEU A 8 -15.67 -4.83 10.82
C LEU A 8 -15.62 -6.35 10.76
N GLU A 9 -15.69 -6.94 9.56
CA GLU A 9 -15.65 -8.40 9.33
C GLU A 9 -14.30 -9.01 9.71
N ALA A 10 -13.20 -8.28 9.54
CA ALA A 10 -11.87 -8.73 9.96
C ALA A 10 -11.71 -8.83 11.49
N GLY A 11 -12.63 -8.24 12.25
CA GLY A 11 -12.64 -8.31 13.71
C GLY A 11 -11.61 -7.40 14.37
N TYR A 12 -11.37 -6.23 13.78
CA TYR A 12 -10.50 -5.22 14.37
C TYR A 12 -10.95 -4.82 15.77
N LYS A 13 -10.03 -4.80 16.74
CA LYS A 13 -10.33 -4.54 18.15
C LYS A 13 -10.14 -3.07 18.56
N GLY A 14 -9.54 -2.26 17.67
CA GLY A 14 -9.40 -0.83 17.89
C GLY A 14 -10.70 -0.07 17.59
N LYS A 15 -10.67 1.24 17.83
CA LYS A 15 -11.80 2.10 17.52
C LYS A 15 -11.84 2.46 16.05
N LEU A 16 -13.03 2.38 15.46
CA LEU A 16 -13.29 2.75 14.07
C LEU A 16 -14.24 3.94 14.05
N PHE A 17 -13.87 4.94 13.26
CA PHE A 17 -14.68 6.13 13.03
C PHE A 17 -14.99 6.25 11.54
N ALA A 18 -16.26 6.45 11.20
CA ALA A 18 -16.66 6.75 9.84
C ALA A 18 -16.71 8.27 9.65
N ILE A 19 -16.15 8.77 8.55
CA ILE A 19 -16.21 10.18 8.19
C ILE A 19 -16.93 10.30 6.86
N ASN A 20 -18.14 10.85 6.87
CA ASN A 20 -18.91 11.07 5.66
C ASN A 20 -19.92 12.21 5.88
N PRO A 21 -19.78 13.35 5.15
CA PRO A 21 -20.68 14.49 5.35
C PRO A 21 -22.12 14.25 4.86
N LYS A 22 -22.35 13.18 4.07
CA LYS A 22 -23.67 12.89 3.45
C LYS A 22 -24.48 11.82 4.18
N HIS A 23 -23.85 11.04 5.06
CA HIS A 23 -24.50 9.94 5.75
C HIS A 23 -24.38 10.11 7.27
N GLU A 24 -25.42 9.75 7.99
CA GLU A 24 -25.37 9.73 9.46
C GLU A 24 -24.73 8.47 10.00
N LYS A 25 -24.86 7.37 9.29
CA LYS A 25 -24.30 6.06 9.67
C LYS A 25 -23.82 5.29 8.46
N VAL A 26 -22.81 4.45 8.69
CA VAL A 26 -22.23 3.53 7.70
C VAL A 26 -21.97 2.20 8.39
N HIS A 27 -22.64 1.12 7.93
CA HIS A 27 -22.62 -0.21 8.60
C HIS A 27 -22.87 -0.14 10.11
N GLY A 28 -23.81 0.69 10.55
CA GLY A 28 -24.15 0.87 11.97
C GLY A 28 -23.20 1.82 12.73
N VAL A 29 -22.06 2.20 12.17
CA VAL A 29 -21.12 3.15 12.77
C VAL A 29 -21.56 4.58 12.47
N ALA A 30 -21.68 5.42 13.51
CA ALA A 30 -22.01 6.83 13.36
C ALA A 30 -20.94 7.57 12.54
N CYS A 31 -21.37 8.47 11.64
CA CYS A 31 -20.49 9.27 10.80
C CYS A 31 -20.25 10.64 11.40
N TYR A 32 -18.98 11.06 11.37
CA TYR A 32 -18.58 12.44 11.57
C TYR A 32 -18.58 13.18 10.24
N LYS A 33 -18.81 14.49 10.26
CA LYS A 33 -18.82 15.30 9.03
C LYS A 33 -17.42 15.59 8.50
N SER A 34 -16.46 15.75 9.41
CA SER A 34 -15.04 15.97 9.10
C SER A 34 -14.13 15.15 10.00
N VAL A 35 -12.83 15.06 9.65
CA VAL A 35 -11.81 14.43 10.49
C VAL A 35 -11.59 15.19 11.79
N GLU A 36 -11.81 16.51 11.79
CA GLU A 36 -11.63 17.40 12.92
C GLU A 36 -12.75 17.27 13.97
N ASP A 37 -13.93 16.73 13.57
CA ASP A 37 -15.06 16.49 14.48
C ASP A 37 -14.90 15.21 15.31
N VAL A 38 -13.92 14.36 14.99
CA VAL A 38 -13.69 13.11 15.72
C VAL A 38 -13.13 13.42 17.11
N PRO A 39 -13.80 12.98 18.23
CA PRO A 39 -13.44 13.40 19.58
C PRO A 39 -12.17 12.75 20.15
N GLN A 40 -11.40 12.07 19.30
CA GLN A 40 -10.17 11.39 19.65
C GLN A 40 -9.09 11.61 18.60
N ARG A 41 -7.86 11.54 19.03
CA ARG A 41 -6.72 11.49 18.11
C ARG A 41 -6.79 10.23 17.24
N LEU A 42 -6.62 10.41 15.93
CA LEU A 42 -6.58 9.34 14.98
C LEU A 42 -5.12 8.97 14.66
N ASP A 43 -4.81 7.67 14.75
CA ASP A 43 -3.47 7.16 14.37
C ASP A 43 -3.35 6.99 12.86
N LEU A 44 -4.44 6.56 12.22
CA LEU A 44 -4.50 6.26 10.80
C LEU A 44 -5.82 6.74 10.20
N VAL A 45 -5.75 7.39 9.05
CA VAL A 45 -6.90 7.69 8.20
C VAL A 45 -6.79 6.94 6.89
N VAL A 46 -7.88 6.28 6.46
CA VAL A 46 -7.98 5.65 5.15
C VAL A 46 -8.89 6.50 4.27
N MET A 47 -8.32 7.08 3.21
CA MET A 47 -9.02 7.95 2.28
C MET A 47 -9.49 7.20 1.03
N ALA A 48 -10.80 7.21 0.78
CA ALA A 48 -11.43 6.67 -0.41
C ALA A 48 -12.33 7.75 -1.04
N VAL A 49 -11.73 8.84 -1.50
CA VAL A 49 -12.38 10.02 -2.03
C VAL A 49 -11.79 10.39 -3.40
N ARG A 50 -12.46 11.25 -4.17
CA ARG A 50 -11.92 11.74 -5.45
C ARG A 50 -10.62 12.49 -5.24
N ALA A 51 -9.69 12.38 -6.21
CA ALA A 51 -8.37 12.99 -6.14
C ALA A 51 -8.39 14.49 -5.87
N GLU A 52 -9.34 15.23 -6.47
CA GLU A 52 -9.46 16.69 -6.31
C GLU A 52 -9.74 17.13 -4.87
N LYS A 53 -10.29 16.26 -4.03
CA LYS A 53 -10.58 16.56 -2.63
C LYS A 53 -9.43 16.23 -1.68
N THR A 54 -8.47 15.45 -2.13
CA THR A 54 -7.44 14.90 -1.24
C THR A 54 -6.48 15.95 -0.68
N PRO A 55 -6.04 16.99 -1.42
CA PRO A 55 -5.15 18.01 -0.84
C PRO A 55 -5.78 18.70 0.39
N ALA A 56 -7.03 19.16 0.27
CA ALA A 56 -7.73 19.81 1.38
C ALA A 56 -7.98 18.87 2.57
N LEU A 57 -8.28 17.59 2.29
CA LEU A 57 -8.46 16.58 3.34
C LEU A 57 -7.14 16.21 4.02
N MET A 58 -6.01 16.22 3.29
CA MET A 58 -4.69 16.00 3.87
C MET A 58 -4.32 17.13 4.86
N GLU A 59 -4.62 18.40 4.50
CA GLU A 59 -4.46 19.53 5.39
C GLU A 59 -5.34 19.39 6.67
N ALA A 60 -6.59 18.97 6.51
CA ALA A 60 -7.48 18.72 7.65
C ALA A 60 -6.96 17.59 8.55
N CYS A 61 -6.45 16.50 7.97
CA CYS A 61 -5.77 15.44 8.73
C CYS A 61 -4.55 15.98 9.50
N GLY A 62 -3.80 16.88 8.89
CA GLY A 62 -2.66 17.54 9.53
C GLY A 62 -3.08 18.36 10.75
N ARG A 63 -4.11 19.19 10.62
CA ARG A 63 -4.66 19.97 11.75
C ARG A 63 -5.21 19.07 12.87
N ALA A 64 -5.82 17.93 12.50
CA ALA A 64 -6.31 16.94 13.46
C ALA A 64 -5.18 16.08 14.10
N GLY A 65 -3.92 16.29 13.71
CA GLY A 65 -2.77 15.61 14.28
C GLY A 65 -2.60 14.14 13.84
N VAL A 66 -3.23 13.74 12.73
CA VAL A 66 -3.11 12.40 12.12
C VAL A 66 -1.65 12.13 11.76
N LYS A 67 -1.16 10.90 11.98
CA LYS A 67 0.22 10.52 11.73
C LYS A 67 0.42 9.72 10.45
N ALA A 68 -0.59 8.99 10.00
CA ALA A 68 -0.52 8.18 8.81
C ALA A 68 -1.82 8.24 8.00
N VAL A 69 -1.68 8.20 6.68
CA VAL A 69 -2.79 8.16 5.74
C VAL A 69 -2.55 7.05 4.72
N ILE A 70 -3.57 6.26 4.45
CA ILE A 70 -3.64 5.37 3.29
C ILE A 70 -4.56 6.03 2.27
N LEU A 71 -4.04 6.34 1.09
CA LEU A 71 -4.80 6.97 0.00
C LEU A 71 -5.09 5.93 -1.07
N LEU A 72 -6.32 5.40 -1.06
CA LEU A 72 -6.74 4.31 -1.94
C LEU A 72 -7.02 4.78 -3.37
N SER A 73 -7.51 6.01 -3.51
CA SER A 73 -8.00 6.52 -4.79
C SER A 73 -6.88 6.71 -5.81
N GLY A 74 -7.22 6.48 -7.08
CA GLY A 74 -6.48 6.93 -8.24
C GLY A 74 -6.92 8.32 -8.69
N GLY A 75 -6.41 8.76 -9.86
CA GLY A 75 -6.64 10.09 -10.41
C GLY A 75 -5.46 11.04 -10.17
N PHE A 76 -4.28 10.48 -9.94
CA PHE A 76 -3.04 11.21 -9.68
C PHE A 76 -2.08 11.16 -10.89
N SER A 77 -0.80 10.93 -10.71
CA SER A 77 0.20 10.97 -11.78
C SER A 77 -0.10 10.03 -12.95
N GLU A 78 -0.76 8.91 -12.70
CA GLU A 78 -1.22 7.98 -13.73
C GLU A 78 -2.29 8.58 -14.65
N SER A 79 -2.96 9.66 -14.21
CA SER A 79 -4.00 10.38 -14.97
C SER A 79 -3.48 11.62 -15.71
N GLY A 80 -2.16 11.78 -15.80
CA GLY A 80 -1.50 12.86 -16.54
C GLY A 80 -1.19 14.10 -15.69
N ALA A 81 -0.90 15.22 -16.36
CA ALA A 81 -0.32 16.43 -15.74
C ALA A 81 -1.17 17.02 -14.59
N ARG A 82 -2.50 17.05 -14.74
CA ARG A 82 -3.41 17.52 -13.68
C ARG A 82 -3.34 16.63 -12.44
N GLY A 83 -3.35 15.32 -12.65
CA GLY A 83 -3.22 14.34 -11.56
C GLY A 83 -1.87 14.43 -10.86
N ALA A 84 -0.79 14.61 -11.62
CA ALA A 84 0.56 14.81 -11.07
C ALA A 84 0.67 16.08 -10.20
N LEU A 85 -0.06 17.15 -10.56
CA LEU A 85 -0.15 18.35 -9.74
C LEU A 85 -0.85 18.06 -8.40
N LEU A 86 -1.99 17.35 -8.44
CA LEU A 86 -2.73 16.96 -7.22
C LEU A 86 -1.85 16.08 -6.31
N GLU A 87 -1.13 15.12 -6.88
CA GLU A 87 -0.22 14.25 -6.12
C GLU A 87 0.85 15.07 -5.39
N ARG A 88 1.49 16.02 -6.09
CA ARG A 88 2.48 16.93 -5.45
C ARG A 88 1.86 17.71 -4.30
N GLN A 89 0.67 18.29 -4.47
CA GLN A 89 -0.03 19.01 -3.40
C GLN A 89 -0.31 18.13 -2.17
N VAL A 90 -0.71 16.87 -2.40
CA VAL A 90 -0.94 15.89 -1.32
C VAL A 90 0.37 15.56 -0.58
N ILE A 91 1.46 15.32 -1.32
CA ILE A 91 2.78 15.02 -0.73
C ILE A 91 3.31 16.22 0.06
N GLU A 92 3.19 17.43 -0.47
CA GLU A 92 3.62 18.66 0.20
C GLU A 92 2.84 18.88 1.51
N ALA A 93 1.52 18.66 1.50
CA ALA A 93 0.69 18.74 2.70
C ALA A 93 1.07 17.64 3.72
N ALA A 94 1.29 16.41 3.27
CA ALA A 94 1.75 15.31 4.11
C ALA A 94 3.08 15.62 4.80
N HIS A 95 4.07 16.10 4.04
CA HIS A 95 5.38 16.51 4.59
C HIS A 95 5.28 17.65 5.58
N ARG A 96 4.49 18.70 5.26
CA ARG A 96 4.27 19.87 6.15
C ARG A 96 3.76 19.45 7.52
N HIS A 97 2.85 18.48 7.55
CA HIS A 97 2.23 17.97 8.78
C HIS A 97 2.91 16.72 9.33
N ARG A 98 3.98 16.24 8.71
CA ARG A 98 4.70 15.00 9.09
C ARG A 98 3.78 13.78 9.10
N ILE A 99 2.88 13.71 8.12
CA ILE A 99 2.01 12.55 7.88
C ILE A 99 2.73 11.57 6.95
N ARG A 100 2.75 10.29 7.32
CA ARG A 100 3.24 9.25 6.42
C ARG A 100 2.12 8.81 5.49
N LEU A 101 2.43 8.68 4.21
CA LEU A 101 1.46 8.41 3.15
C LEU A 101 1.75 7.08 2.45
N LEU A 102 0.79 6.14 2.50
CA LEU A 102 0.76 4.95 1.67
C LEU A 102 -0.15 5.19 0.46
N GLY A 103 0.32 4.85 -0.72
CA GLY A 103 -0.37 5.13 -1.98
C GLY A 103 0.22 6.38 -2.67
N PRO A 104 -0.58 7.11 -3.43
CA PRO A 104 -1.98 6.88 -3.84
C PRO A 104 -2.16 5.67 -4.76
N ASN A 105 -3.41 5.45 -5.22
CA ASN A 105 -3.75 4.40 -6.18
C ASN A 105 -3.33 3.00 -5.69
N CYS A 106 -3.66 2.65 -4.45
CA CYS A 106 -3.31 1.38 -3.82
C CYS A 106 -4.55 0.63 -3.33
N LEU A 107 -4.43 -0.67 -3.14
CA LEU A 107 -5.50 -1.49 -2.55
C LEU A 107 -5.65 -1.24 -1.04
N GLY A 108 -4.56 -0.91 -0.37
CA GLY A 108 -4.48 -0.73 1.08
C GLY A 108 -3.62 -1.79 1.78
N ILE A 109 -3.93 -2.07 3.04
CA ILE A 109 -3.19 -3.04 3.87
C ILE A 109 -4.10 -4.07 4.52
N MET A 110 -3.55 -5.28 4.73
CA MET A 110 -4.15 -6.30 5.60
C MET A 110 -3.14 -6.81 6.63
N ARG A 111 -3.61 -7.01 7.86
CA ARG A 111 -2.89 -7.68 8.95
C ARG A 111 -3.85 -8.67 9.61
N PRO A 112 -4.03 -9.88 9.03
CA PRO A 112 -5.09 -10.81 9.45
C PRO A 112 -5.00 -11.23 10.92
N GLN A 113 -3.78 -11.35 11.48
CA GLN A 113 -3.58 -11.67 12.90
C GLN A 113 -4.08 -10.57 13.84
N LEU A 114 -4.11 -9.32 13.37
CA LEU A 114 -4.57 -8.16 14.12
C LEU A 114 -6.03 -7.78 13.81
N GLY A 115 -6.69 -8.54 12.93
CA GLY A 115 -8.03 -8.20 12.47
C GLY A 115 -8.09 -6.93 11.63
N VAL A 116 -7.01 -6.57 10.94
CA VAL A 116 -6.96 -5.36 10.09
C VAL A 116 -7.17 -5.75 8.63
N ASN A 117 -8.20 -5.20 8.01
CA ASN A 117 -8.42 -5.23 6.57
C ASN A 117 -8.82 -3.84 6.07
N ALA A 118 -7.83 -2.95 5.97
CA ALA A 118 -7.99 -1.59 5.49
C ALA A 118 -7.84 -1.53 3.96
N THR A 119 -8.62 -2.35 3.24
CA THR A 119 -8.64 -2.45 1.79
C THR A 119 -10.05 -2.41 1.23
N PHE A 120 -10.17 -2.21 -0.08
CA PHE A 120 -11.43 -2.42 -0.81
C PHE A 120 -11.47 -3.76 -1.57
N ALA A 121 -10.57 -4.71 -1.26
CA ALA A 121 -10.59 -6.04 -1.82
C ALA A 121 -11.89 -6.81 -1.47
N HIS A 122 -12.33 -7.69 -2.36
CA HIS A 122 -13.46 -8.58 -2.10
C HIS A 122 -13.06 -9.76 -1.21
N ALA A 123 -11.88 -10.34 -1.44
CA ALA A 123 -11.36 -11.41 -0.61
C ALA A 123 -10.54 -10.85 0.58
N SER A 124 -10.72 -11.46 1.74
CA SER A 124 -9.87 -11.25 2.90
C SER A 124 -8.75 -12.29 2.92
N ALA A 125 -7.56 -11.86 3.31
CA ALA A 125 -6.42 -12.76 3.49
C ALA A 125 -6.65 -13.73 4.66
N LEU A 126 -6.32 -15.00 4.45
CA LEU A 126 -6.22 -15.98 5.54
C LEU A 126 -5.00 -15.65 6.41
N LYS A 127 -5.05 -16.04 7.69
CA LYS A 127 -3.90 -15.95 8.59
C LYS A 127 -2.81 -16.93 8.16
N GLY A 128 -1.57 -16.44 8.07
CA GLY A 128 -0.42 -17.23 7.66
C GLY A 128 0.87 -16.44 7.87
N SER A 129 1.95 -16.88 7.23
CA SER A 129 3.30 -16.34 7.45
C SER A 129 3.92 -15.65 6.22
N ILE A 130 3.17 -15.45 5.15
CA ILE A 130 3.68 -14.75 3.97
C ILE A 130 3.48 -13.25 4.12
N GLY A 131 4.55 -12.46 3.94
CA GLY A 131 4.49 -11.02 3.73
C GLY A 131 4.37 -10.70 2.24
N LEU A 132 3.29 -10.08 1.80
CA LEU A 132 3.09 -9.65 0.41
C LEU A 132 3.25 -8.14 0.29
N ILE A 133 4.13 -7.68 -0.60
CA ILE A 133 4.26 -6.27 -0.98
C ILE A 133 4.09 -6.17 -2.50
N SER A 134 3.12 -5.39 -2.95
CA SER A 134 2.82 -5.24 -4.37
C SER A 134 2.58 -3.77 -4.74
N GLN A 135 3.14 -3.31 -5.85
CA GLN A 135 2.75 -2.03 -6.45
C GLN A 135 1.39 -2.13 -7.15
N SER A 136 1.06 -3.30 -7.72
CA SER A 136 -0.22 -3.51 -8.39
C SER A 136 -1.31 -3.91 -7.38
N GLY A 137 -2.32 -3.05 -7.23
CA GLY A 137 -3.53 -3.38 -6.46
C GLY A 137 -4.34 -4.51 -7.08
N ALA A 138 -4.42 -4.56 -8.42
CA ALA A 138 -5.14 -5.60 -9.15
C ALA A 138 -4.47 -6.99 -8.96
N LEU A 139 -3.14 -7.06 -9.06
CA LEU A 139 -2.43 -8.31 -8.80
C LEU A 139 -2.57 -8.73 -7.33
N CYS A 140 -2.50 -7.78 -6.40
CA CYS A 140 -2.74 -8.05 -4.98
C CYS A 140 -4.11 -8.71 -4.77
N ALA A 141 -5.16 -8.18 -5.39
CA ALA A 141 -6.50 -8.76 -5.34
C ALA A 141 -6.55 -10.15 -5.97
N ALA A 142 -5.95 -10.35 -7.14
CA ALA A 142 -5.91 -11.65 -7.82
C ALA A 142 -5.16 -12.71 -6.99
N ILE A 143 -4.05 -12.33 -6.34
CA ILE A 143 -3.33 -13.23 -5.42
C ILE A 143 -4.20 -13.62 -4.23
N LEU A 144 -4.94 -12.69 -3.63
CA LEU A 144 -5.83 -12.96 -2.51
C LEU A 144 -7.00 -13.87 -2.90
N ASP A 145 -7.59 -13.65 -4.08
CA ASP A 145 -8.68 -14.47 -4.63
C ASP A 145 -8.21 -15.91 -4.88
N TRP A 146 -6.99 -16.07 -5.41
CA TRP A 146 -6.37 -17.38 -5.63
C TRP A 146 -5.95 -18.06 -4.30
N ALA A 147 -5.38 -17.30 -3.37
CA ALA A 147 -4.81 -17.83 -2.14
C ALA A 147 -5.87 -18.46 -1.21
N LYS A 148 -7.06 -17.86 -1.14
CA LYS A 148 -8.11 -18.29 -0.22
C LYS A 148 -8.58 -19.74 -0.47
N PRO A 149 -8.99 -20.17 -1.69
CA PRO A 149 -9.35 -21.55 -1.96
C PRO A 149 -8.16 -22.52 -1.88
N ASN A 150 -6.94 -22.03 -2.04
CA ASN A 150 -5.73 -22.84 -1.94
C ASN A 150 -5.12 -22.89 -0.51
N ASN A 151 -5.82 -22.35 0.50
CA ASN A 151 -5.40 -22.31 1.89
C ASN A 151 -4.03 -21.62 2.11
N VAL A 152 -3.68 -20.65 1.26
CA VAL A 152 -2.47 -19.83 1.41
C VAL A 152 -2.78 -18.61 2.27
N GLY A 153 -2.04 -18.45 3.37
CA GLY A 153 -2.25 -17.40 4.36
C GLY A 153 -1.14 -16.36 4.38
N PHE A 154 -1.50 -15.15 4.84
CA PHE A 154 -0.60 -14.00 4.92
C PHE A 154 -0.51 -13.47 6.35
N SER A 155 0.67 -13.00 6.70
CA SER A 155 0.90 -12.23 7.92
C SER A 155 0.63 -10.74 7.70
N THR A 156 1.01 -10.26 6.53
CA THR A 156 0.90 -8.86 6.13
C THR A 156 0.72 -8.79 4.62
N VAL A 157 -0.20 -7.95 4.17
CA VAL A 157 -0.36 -7.59 2.76
C VAL A 157 -0.29 -6.07 2.67
N VAL A 158 0.58 -5.56 1.81
CA VAL A 158 0.75 -4.12 1.56
C VAL A 158 0.67 -3.87 0.06
N SER A 159 -0.30 -3.08 -0.35
CA SER A 159 -0.34 -2.55 -1.71
C SER A 159 0.22 -1.13 -1.69
N LEU A 160 1.33 -0.90 -2.40
CA LEU A 160 2.03 0.38 -2.40
C LEU A 160 1.42 1.41 -3.35
N GLY A 161 0.79 0.94 -4.45
CA GLY A 161 0.32 1.84 -5.51
C GLY A 161 1.47 2.65 -6.10
N SER A 162 1.29 3.97 -6.22
CA SER A 162 2.30 4.88 -6.78
C SER A 162 3.56 5.05 -5.91
N SER A 163 3.56 4.57 -4.66
CA SER A 163 4.70 4.64 -3.72
C SER A 163 5.27 6.07 -3.58
N SER A 164 4.40 7.05 -3.39
CA SER A 164 4.80 8.47 -3.44
C SER A 164 5.58 8.95 -2.21
N ASP A 165 5.38 8.30 -1.06
CA ASP A 165 6.14 8.50 0.19
C ASP A 165 6.65 7.17 0.73
N ILE A 166 5.76 6.28 1.21
CA ILE A 166 6.15 4.94 1.69
C ILE A 166 6.47 4.05 0.48
N ASP A 167 7.66 3.47 0.46
CA ASP A 167 8.19 2.64 -0.61
C ASP A 167 8.52 1.20 -0.17
N PHE A 168 9.04 0.40 -1.10
CA PHE A 168 9.50 -0.96 -0.82
C PHE A 168 10.56 -1.03 0.27
N GLY A 169 11.48 -0.07 0.31
CA GLY A 169 12.58 -0.06 1.27
C GLY A 169 12.04 -0.02 2.69
N GLU A 170 11.13 0.89 2.97
CA GLU A 170 10.54 1.03 4.31
C GLU A 170 9.70 -0.17 4.72
N VAL A 171 8.89 -0.70 3.81
CA VAL A 171 8.05 -1.86 4.14
C VAL A 171 8.90 -3.10 4.34
N LEU A 172 9.99 -3.28 3.57
CA LEU A 172 10.96 -4.34 3.79
C LEU A 172 11.65 -4.22 5.15
N GLU A 173 12.15 -3.03 5.52
CA GLU A 173 12.74 -2.77 6.83
C GLU A 173 11.79 -3.11 7.97
N TYR A 174 10.50 -2.75 7.81
CA TYR A 174 9.47 -3.15 8.76
C TYR A 174 9.30 -4.67 8.83
N MET A 175 9.21 -5.36 7.68
CA MET A 175 9.03 -6.83 7.64
C MET A 175 10.25 -7.61 8.14
N ILE A 176 11.45 -7.03 8.08
CA ILE A 176 12.66 -7.62 8.69
C ILE A 176 12.50 -7.73 10.21
N SER A 177 12.00 -6.67 10.84
CA SER A 177 11.83 -6.59 12.29
C SER A 177 10.57 -7.27 12.82
N ASP A 178 9.56 -7.50 11.97
CA ASP A 178 8.34 -8.22 12.35
C ASP A 178 8.59 -9.73 12.27
N PRO A 179 8.45 -10.51 13.37
CA PRO A 179 8.66 -11.95 13.37
C PRO A 179 7.57 -12.73 12.61
N ARG A 180 6.43 -12.14 12.31
CA ARG A 180 5.29 -12.86 11.72
C ARG A 180 5.49 -13.27 10.26
N PRO A 181 6.04 -12.43 9.35
CA PRO A 181 6.40 -12.90 8.03
C PRO A 181 7.60 -13.83 8.11
N GLU A 182 7.45 -15.08 7.71
CA GLU A 182 8.54 -16.06 7.56
C GLU A 182 9.15 -16.01 6.16
N SER A 183 8.38 -15.53 5.17
CA SER A 183 8.82 -15.29 3.80
C SER A 183 8.20 -14.01 3.26
N ILE A 184 8.85 -13.40 2.27
CA ILE A 184 8.40 -12.13 1.67
C ILE A 184 8.23 -12.33 0.16
N PHE A 185 7.06 -11.96 -0.35
CA PHE A 185 6.78 -11.92 -1.79
C PHE A 185 6.66 -10.46 -2.26
N LEU A 186 7.47 -10.08 -3.26
CA LEU A 186 7.52 -8.75 -3.84
C LEU A 186 7.04 -8.78 -5.29
N TYR A 187 6.11 -7.90 -5.63
CA TYR A 187 5.79 -7.59 -7.02
C TYR A 187 6.16 -6.13 -7.32
N VAL A 188 7.14 -5.96 -8.19
CA VAL A 188 7.80 -4.67 -8.45
C VAL A 188 7.59 -4.24 -9.89
N GLU A 189 7.00 -3.07 -10.10
CA GLU A 189 6.84 -2.41 -11.40
C GLU A 189 7.97 -1.39 -11.64
N GLY A 190 8.29 -0.58 -10.63
CA GLY A 190 9.35 0.41 -10.68
C GLY A 190 9.92 0.72 -9.30
N ILE A 191 11.15 1.22 -9.26
CA ILE A 191 11.85 1.57 -8.03
C ILE A 191 12.24 3.05 -8.10
N ARG A 192 11.84 3.85 -7.10
CA ARG A 192 12.18 5.27 -7.02
C ARG A 192 13.57 5.47 -6.41
N ASP A 193 13.86 4.81 -5.29
CA ASP A 193 15.18 4.84 -4.63
C ASP A 193 15.83 3.46 -4.69
N ALA A 194 16.62 3.24 -5.75
CA ALA A 194 17.31 1.98 -5.98
C ALA A 194 18.31 1.64 -4.86
N ARG A 195 18.99 2.65 -4.27
CA ARG A 195 19.96 2.44 -3.21
C ARG A 195 19.28 1.91 -1.95
N ARG A 196 18.21 2.58 -1.52
CA ARG A 196 17.45 2.17 -0.34
C ARG A 196 16.81 0.81 -0.53
N PHE A 197 16.17 0.58 -1.69
CA PHE A 197 15.58 -0.70 -2.04
C PHE A 197 16.60 -1.84 -1.98
N MET A 198 17.78 -1.67 -2.60
CA MET A 198 18.85 -2.67 -2.61
C MET A 198 19.37 -2.97 -1.21
N SER A 199 19.52 -1.93 -0.37
CA SER A 199 19.96 -2.09 1.02
C SER A 199 18.96 -2.90 1.82
N ALA A 200 17.68 -2.52 1.78
CA ALA A 200 16.59 -3.20 2.49
C ALA A 200 16.38 -4.64 2.00
N LEU A 201 16.44 -4.85 0.67
CA LEU A 201 16.29 -6.19 0.08
C LEU A 201 17.43 -7.13 0.51
N ARG A 202 18.68 -6.64 0.51
CA ARG A 202 19.82 -7.42 1.02
C ARG A 202 19.65 -7.75 2.50
N GLY A 203 19.16 -6.80 3.31
CA GLY A 203 18.85 -7.02 4.72
C GLY A 203 17.79 -8.10 4.88
N ALA A 204 16.69 -8.01 4.14
CA ALA A 204 15.59 -8.98 4.17
C ALA A 204 16.04 -10.39 3.76
N ALA A 205 16.75 -10.50 2.64
CA ALA A 205 17.20 -11.80 2.10
C ALA A 205 18.23 -12.53 2.99
N ARG A 206 18.85 -11.86 3.95
CA ARG A 206 19.73 -12.48 4.95
C ARG A 206 18.95 -13.21 6.04
N VAL A 207 17.75 -12.76 6.34
CA VAL A 207 16.97 -13.24 7.49
C VAL A 207 15.69 -13.98 7.08
N LYS A 208 15.16 -13.74 5.88
CA LYS A 208 13.94 -14.37 5.39
C LYS A 208 14.06 -14.70 3.90
N PRO A 209 13.47 -15.83 3.43
CA PRO A 209 13.32 -16.06 1.99
C PRO A 209 12.55 -14.91 1.33
N VAL A 210 13.06 -14.40 0.22
CA VAL A 210 12.42 -13.34 -0.55
C VAL A 210 12.22 -13.81 -1.98
N LEU A 211 10.96 -13.86 -2.41
CA LEU A 211 10.58 -14.07 -3.80
C LEU A 211 10.28 -12.71 -4.43
N LEU A 212 10.96 -12.37 -5.52
CA LEU A 212 10.78 -11.10 -6.23
C LEU A 212 10.35 -11.36 -7.67
N VAL A 213 9.20 -10.79 -8.02
CA VAL A 213 8.69 -10.77 -9.40
C VAL A 213 8.78 -9.34 -9.94
N LYS A 214 9.56 -9.15 -11.00
CA LYS A 214 9.69 -7.88 -11.72
C LYS A 214 8.74 -7.86 -12.92
N ALA A 215 7.85 -6.90 -12.95
CA ALA A 215 6.97 -6.65 -14.10
C ALA A 215 7.70 -5.86 -15.20
N GLY A 216 7.27 -6.02 -16.45
CA GLY A 216 7.63 -5.12 -17.54
C GLY A 216 8.99 -5.36 -18.20
N ARG A 217 9.54 -6.57 -18.14
CA ARG A 217 10.79 -6.92 -18.84
C ARG A 217 10.69 -6.87 -20.38
N HIS A 218 9.48 -7.00 -20.92
CA HIS A 218 9.27 -6.92 -22.37
C HIS A 218 8.78 -5.53 -22.77
N PRO A 219 9.25 -4.97 -23.91
CA PRO A 219 8.88 -3.61 -24.36
C PRO A 219 7.37 -3.34 -24.49
N GLY A 220 6.59 -4.39 -24.82
CA GLY A 220 5.12 -4.30 -24.86
C GLY A 220 4.48 -4.18 -23.47
N ALA A 221 4.97 -4.94 -22.51
CA ALA A 221 4.51 -4.89 -21.12
C ALA A 221 4.92 -3.58 -20.42
N SER A 222 6.09 -3.04 -20.77
CA SER A 222 6.59 -1.75 -20.25
C SER A 222 5.65 -0.60 -20.56
N ARG A 223 5.09 -0.52 -21.77
CA ARG A 223 4.12 0.50 -22.15
C ARG A 223 2.78 0.37 -21.41
N ALA A 224 2.34 -0.87 -21.18
CA ALA A 224 1.13 -1.12 -20.42
C ALA A 224 1.28 -0.68 -18.94
N ILE A 225 2.43 -0.93 -18.32
CA ILE A 225 2.72 -0.52 -16.93
C ILE A 225 2.79 1.01 -16.82
N LEU A 226 3.50 1.68 -17.72
CA LEU A 226 3.56 3.15 -17.74
C LEU A 226 2.18 3.80 -17.85
N SER A 227 1.29 3.23 -18.67
CA SER A 227 -0.08 3.73 -18.83
C SER A 227 -0.98 3.40 -17.63
N HIS A 228 -0.64 2.37 -16.83
CA HIS A 228 -1.48 1.88 -15.74
C HIS A 228 -1.07 2.44 -14.37
N SER A 229 0.22 2.52 -14.08
CA SER A 229 0.72 2.91 -12.75
C SER A 229 1.40 4.28 -12.71
N GLY A 230 1.78 4.83 -13.86
CA GLY A 230 2.56 6.09 -13.92
C GLY A 230 3.95 5.97 -13.27
N ALA A 231 4.32 4.78 -12.77
CA ALA A 231 5.59 4.58 -12.11
C ALA A 231 6.75 4.66 -13.11
N PRO A 232 7.82 5.41 -12.83
CA PRO A 232 9.03 5.38 -13.64
C PRO A 232 9.58 3.95 -13.61
N MET A 233 9.79 3.36 -14.79
CA MET A 233 10.41 2.04 -14.89
C MET A 233 11.83 2.14 -14.37
N GLY A 234 12.13 1.38 -13.32
CA GLY A 234 13.49 1.18 -12.86
C GLY A 234 14.30 0.48 -13.96
N GLU A 235 15.52 0.93 -14.18
CA GLU A 235 16.42 0.29 -15.15
C GLU A 235 16.56 -1.20 -14.81
N ASP A 236 16.42 -2.09 -15.79
CA ASP A 236 16.65 -3.53 -15.64
C ASP A 236 18.05 -3.83 -15.08
N ALA A 237 19.00 -2.90 -15.28
CA ALA A 237 20.33 -2.93 -14.69
C ALA A 237 20.34 -3.11 -13.15
N VAL A 238 19.36 -2.56 -12.44
CA VAL A 238 19.23 -2.75 -10.97
C VAL A 238 18.88 -4.20 -10.66
N PHE A 239 17.98 -4.80 -11.42
CA PHE A 239 17.56 -6.20 -11.25
C PHE A 239 18.64 -7.18 -11.74
N ASP A 240 19.39 -6.85 -12.78
CA ASP A 240 20.54 -7.63 -13.23
C ASP A 240 21.70 -7.58 -12.22
N ALA A 241 21.87 -6.45 -11.52
CA ALA A 241 22.81 -6.36 -10.41
C ALA A 241 22.37 -7.21 -9.21
N LEU A 242 21.05 -7.32 -8.96
CA LEU A 242 20.49 -8.22 -7.94
C LEU A 242 20.80 -9.68 -8.27
N ARG A 243 20.53 -10.14 -9.50
CA ARG A 243 20.82 -11.52 -9.92
C ARG A 243 22.30 -11.87 -9.74
N ARG A 244 23.19 -10.95 -10.07
CA ARG A 244 24.64 -11.14 -9.88
C ARG A 244 25.05 -11.18 -8.40
N GLY A 245 24.35 -10.42 -7.54
CA GLY A 245 24.70 -10.30 -6.12
C GLY A 245 24.16 -11.39 -5.21
N PHE A 246 23.06 -12.07 -5.58
CA PHE A 246 22.40 -13.08 -4.74
C PHE A 246 22.62 -14.54 -5.19
N GLY A 247 23.17 -14.75 -6.40
CA GLY A 247 23.28 -16.06 -7.03
C GLY A 247 21.92 -16.58 -7.56
N PRO A 248 21.97 -17.56 -8.51
CA PRO A 248 20.78 -18.06 -9.21
C PRO A 248 19.76 -18.76 -8.29
N ASP A 249 20.19 -19.28 -7.14
CA ASP A 249 19.36 -20.13 -6.26
C ASP A 249 18.46 -19.35 -5.28
N LYS A 250 18.57 -18.02 -5.20
CA LYS A 250 17.82 -17.19 -4.23
C LYS A 250 16.79 -16.27 -4.82
N LEU A 251 16.71 -16.18 -6.15
CA LEU A 251 15.71 -15.39 -6.86
C LEU A 251 15.03 -16.31 -7.89
N ALA A 252 13.84 -16.78 -7.59
CA ALA A 252 13.00 -17.45 -8.59
C ALA A 252 12.43 -16.40 -9.58
N GLU A 253 12.47 -16.72 -10.88
CA GLU A 253 11.84 -15.93 -11.95
C GLU A 253 10.33 -16.09 -11.98
#